data_b69ac78474f18e9c049daacd2401a2db
#
_entry.id   b69ac78474f18e9c049daacd2401a2db
#
_cell.length_a   1.000
_cell.length_b   1.000
_cell.length_c   1.000
_cell.angle_alpha   90.00
_cell.angle_beta   90.00
_cell.angle_gamma   90.00
#
_symmetry.space_group_name_H-M   'P 1'
#
loop_
_entity.id
_entity.type
_entity.pdbx_description
1 polymer ?
#
loop_
_entity_poly.entity_id
_entity_poly.type
_entity_poly.pdbx_seq_one_letter_code
_entity_poly.pdbx_strand_id
1 'polypeptide(L)'
;MIKLNNQVAVIVPKKTNGGRSTKTVINKVNKLFCLNFGGTSILEVSGYWLDSGRVYHDENLKIVSNTEVIDVETIAKAAEMVLTDAEQLAVSIEINGALYIFDTSDSIAEELEEIVMELTK
;
A
#
# COMPACT_ATOMS: atom_id res chain seq x y z
N MET A 1 -26.85 7.05 7.71
CA MET A 1 -25.60 7.35 6.99
C MET A 1 -24.43 6.79 7.77
N ILE A 2 -23.49 6.18 7.06
CA ILE A 2 -22.21 5.72 7.64
C ILE A 2 -21.12 6.62 7.09
N LYS A 3 -20.27 7.14 7.97
CA LYS A 3 -19.12 7.96 7.58
C LYS A 3 -17.84 7.29 8.07
N LEU A 4 -16.94 6.98 7.13
CA LEU A 4 -15.63 6.41 7.43
C LEU A 4 -14.58 7.50 7.20
N ASN A 5 -13.95 7.94 8.27
CA ASN A 5 -13.16 9.18 8.28
C ASN A 5 -11.76 9.04 7.68
N ASN A 6 -11.27 7.81 7.52
CA ASN A 6 -9.92 7.59 7.04
C ASN A 6 -9.91 6.79 5.75
N GLN A 7 -8.94 7.07 4.89
CA GLN A 7 -8.71 6.31 3.69
C GLN A 7 -7.26 5.83 3.70
N VAL A 8 -7.10 4.52 3.49
CA VAL A 8 -5.77 3.90 3.40
C VAL A 8 -5.66 3.15 2.09
N ALA A 9 -4.46 3.14 1.51
CA ALA A 9 -4.23 2.43 0.27
C ALA A 9 -2.81 1.88 0.21
N VAL A 10 -2.66 0.77 -0.51
CA VAL A 10 -1.36 0.23 -0.86
C VAL A 10 -1.30 0.10 -2.38
N ILE A 11 -0.17 0.46 -2.96
CA ILE A 11 0.06 0.37 -4.39
C ILE A 11 0.92 -0.87 -4.66
N VAL A 12 0.39 -1.77 -5.47
CA VAL A 12 1.07 -3.04 -5.79
C VAL A 12 1.34 -3.09 -7.29
N PRO A 13 2.62 -3.16 -7.72
CA PRO A 13 2.95 -3.37 -9.13
C PRO A 13 2.34 -4.68 -9.64
N LYS A 14 1.87 -4.68 -10.90
CA LYS A 14 1.27 -5.87 -11.52
C LYS A 14 2.29 -6.97 -11.78
N LYS A 15 3.58 -6.62 -11.81
CA LYS A 15 4.68 -7.56 -12.04
C LYS A 15 5.81 -7.34 -11.06
N THR A 16 6.53 -8.42 -10.75
CA THR A 16 7.78 -8.34 -9.99
C THR A 16 8.85 -7.65 -10.85
N ASN A 17 9.97 -7.29 -10.25
CA ASN A 17 11.11 -6.74 -10.99
C ASN A 17 11.64 -7.71 -12.04
N GLY A 18 11.44 -9.02 -11.84
CA GLY A 18 11.78 -10.06 -12.81
C GLY A 18 10.72 -10.32 -13.89
N GLY A 19 9.62 -9.57 -13.89
CA GLY A 19 8.56 -9.69 -14.89
C GLY A 19 7.47 -10.71 -14.58
N ARG A 20 7.47 -11.33 -13.41
CA ARG A 20 6.43 -12.29 -13.01
C ARG A 20 5.19 -11.58 -12.49
N SER A 21 4.01 -12.19 -12.72
CA SER A 21 2.75 -11.67 -12.21
C SER A 21 2.73 -11.60 -10.68
N THR A 22 2.18 -10.52 -10.13
CA THR A 22 1.99 -10.34 -8.69
C THR A 22 0.56 -10.64 -8.26
N LYS A 23 -0.23 -11.30 -9.11
CA LYS A 23 -1.65 -11.54 -8.85
C LYS A 23 -1.91 -12.20 -7.49
N THR A 24 -1.07 -13.16 -7.08
CA THR A 24 -1.21 -13.83 -5.78
C THR A 24 -1.05 -12.86 -4.62
N VAL A 25 -0.06 -11.97 -4.69
CA VAL A 25 0.17 -10.94 -3.67
C VAL A 25 -1.01 -9.97 -3.63
N ILE A 26 -1.46 -9.52 -4.79
CA ILE A 26 -2.61 -8.61 -4.90
C ILE A 26 -3.84 -9.22 -4.22
N ASN A 27 -4.13 -10.49 -4.50
CA ASN A 27 -5.26 -11.18 -3.90
C ASN A 27 -5.13 -11.31 -2.38
N LYS A 28 -3.94 -11.60 -1.88
CA LYS A 28 -3.68 -11.69 -0.44
C LYS A 28 -3.84 -10.35 0.26
N VAL A 29 -3.29 -9.29 -0.30
CA VAL A 29 -3.40 -7.94 0.25
C VAL A 29 -4.86 -7.50 0.24
N ASN A 30 -5.57 -7.72 -0.86
CA ASN A 30 -6.98 -7.39 -0.97
C ASN A 30 -7.81 -8.11 0.10
N LYS A 31 -7.58 -9.40 0.28
CA LYS A 31 -8.28 -10.18 1.31
C LYS A 31 -7.99 -9.65 2.71
N LEU A 32 -6.72 -9.35 2.98
CA LEU A 32 -6.30 -8.81 4.28
C LEU A 32 -7.01 -7.49 4.59
N PHE A 33 -7.08 -6.59 3.61
CA PHE A 33 -7.77 -5.31 3.75
C PHE A 33 -9.28 -5.50 3.93
N CYS A 34 -9.91 -6.40 3.17
CA CYS A 34 -11.34 -6.68 3.32
C CYS A 34 -11.66 -7.22 4.71
N LEU A 35 -10.83 -8.13 5.23
CA LEU A 35 -11.04 -8.72 6.55
C LEU A 35 -10.91 -7.71 7.69
N ASN A 36 -10.00 -6.76 7.56
CA ASN A 36 -9.70 -5.83 8.65
C ASN A 36 -10.35 -4.45 8.51
N PHE A 37 -10.69 -4.04 7.29
CA PHE A 37 -11.31 -2.74 7.05
C PHE A 37 -12.74 -2.84 6.53
N GLY A 38 -13.19 -4.03 6.16
CA GLY A 38 -14.58 -4.27 5.75
C GLY A 38 -14.85 -4.20 4.26
N GLY A 39 -13.95 -3.68 3.46
CA GLY A 39 -14.12 -3.61 2.01
C GLY A 39 -13.00 -2.87 1.33
N THR A 40 -12.90 -3.05 0.01
CA THR A 40 -11.88 -2.40 -0.81
C THR A 40 -12.45 -1.92 -2.13
N SER A 41 -11.76 -0.95 -2.72
CA SER A 41 -11.87 -0.62 -4.13
C SER A 41 -10.50 -0.79 -4.75
N ILE A 42 -10.44 -1.37 -5.94
CA ILE A 42 -9.16 -1.57 -6.65
C ILE A 42 -9.18 -0.73 -7.93
N LEU A 43 -8.16 0.10 -8.09
CA LEU A 43 -7.99 0.96 -9.25
C LEU A 43 -6.71 0.61 -9.99
N GLU A 44 -6.78 0.63 -11.32
CA GLU A 44 -5.57 0.54 -12.14
C GLU A 44 -4.92 1.92 -12.20
N VAL A 45 -3.62 1.98 -11.90
CA VAL A 45 -2.87 3.24 -11.92
C VAL A 45 -1.55 3.03 -12.65
N SER A 46 -1.24 3.96 -13.56
CA SER A 46 0.07 3.99 -14.22
C SER A 46 0.98 4.87 -13.39
N GLY A 47 2.13 4.33 -13.02
CA GLY A 47 3.13 5.06 -12.25
C GLY A 47 4.30 5.48 -13.12
N TYR A 48 4.80 6.69 -12.92
CA TYR A 48 5.97 7.21 -13.62
C TYR A 48 6.95 7.75 -12.60
N TRP A 49 8.23 7.49 -12.81
CA TRP A 49 9.25 7.98 -11.90
C TRP A 49 10.54 8.28 -12.67
N LEU A 50 11.27 9.27 -12.17
CA LEU A 50 12.49 9.76 -12.80
C LEU A 50 13.70 9.21 -12.07
N ASP A 51 14.62 8.62 -12.82
CA ASP A 51 15.90 8.20 -12.30
C ASP A 51 16.97 8.45 -13.34
N SER A 52 18.01 9.18 -12.95
CA SER A 52 19.18 9.48 -13.80
C SER A 52 18.80 10.09 -15.16
N GLY A 53 17.80 10.99 -15.15
CA GLY A 53 17.33 11.67 -16.36
C GLY A 53 16.41 10.85 -17.23
N ARG A 54 16.07 9.63 -16.84
CA ARG A 54 15.17 8.75 -17.58
C ARG A 54 13.86 8.53 -16.82
N VAL A 55 12.74 8.60 -17.53
CA VAL A 55 11.41 8.33 -16.98
C VAL A 55 11.08 6.86 -17.15
N TYR A 56 10.79 6.20 -16.03
CA TYR A 56 10.35 4.80 -16.00
C TYR A 56 8.85 4.75 -15.78
N HIS A 57 8.23 3.67 -16.24
CA HIS A 57 6.80 3.47 -16.17
C HIS A 57 6.46 2.09 -15.61
N ASP A 58 5.55 2.05 -14.65
CA ASP A 58 5.03 0.81 -14.07
C ASP A 58 3.51 0.82 -14.11
N GLU A 59 2.93 -0.34 -14.40
CA GLU A 59 1.51 -0.58 -14.24
C GLU A 59 1.25 -1.17 -12.86
N ASN A 60 0.35 -0.55 -12.11
CA ASN A 60 0.07 -0.89 -10.72
C ASN A 60 -1.42 -1.06 -10.47
N LEU A 61 -1.73 -1.73 -9.37
CA LEU A 61 -3.07 -1.69 -8.78
C LEU A 61 -2.98 -0.95 -7.44
N LYS A 62 -3.94 -0.07 -7.21
CA LYS A 62 -4.09 0.63 -5.94
C LYS A 62 -5.27 0.02 -5.20
N ILE A 63 -4.99 -0.60 -4.06
CA ILE A 63 -6.00 -1.23 -3.21
C ILE A 63 -6.36 -0.25 -2.11
N VAL A 64 -7.60 0.19 -2.09
CA VAL A 64 -8.08 1.28 -1.22
C VAL A 64 -9.14 0.76 -0.27
N SER A 65 -9.03 1.12 1.01
CA SER A 65 -10.08 0.92 2.00
C SER A 65 -10.40 2.22 2.70
N ASN A 66 -11.67 2.38 3.05
CA ASN A 66 -12.11 3.44 3.93
C ASN A 66 -12.43 2.83 5.29
N THR A 67 -12.00 3.47 6.36
CA THR A 67 -12.12 2.89 7.70
C THR A 67 -12.25 3.98 8.76
N GLU A 68 -12.91 3.66 9.85
CA GLU A 68 -12.95 4.53 11.02
C GLU A 68 -11.64 4.47 11.79
N VAL A 69 -11.06 3.28 11.93
CA VAL A 69 -9.82 3.05 12.66
C VAL A 69 -8.73 2.57 11.71
N ILE A 70 -7.58 3.23 11.74
CA ILE A 70 -6.42 2.83 10.95
C ILE A 70 -5.68 1.73 11.69
N ASP A 71 -5.82 0.49 11.22
CA ASP A 71 -5.12 -0.66 11.77
C ASP A 71 -3.72 -0.74 11.18
N VAL A 72 -2.74 -0.28 11.95
CA VAL A 72 -1.34 -0.20 11.54
C VAL A 72 -0.76 -1.57 11.19
N GLU A 73 -1.10 -2.60 11.97
CA GLU A 73 -0.58 -3.95 11.72
C GLU A 73 -1.01 -4.49 10.36
N THR A 74 -2.25 -4.22 9.97
CA THR A 74 -2.76 -4.63 8.66
C THR A 74 -1.97 -3.97 7.54
N ILE A 75 -1.75 -2.67 7.65
CA ILE A 75 -1.00 -1.92 6.63
C ILE A 75 0.46 -2.38 6.58
N ALA A 76 1.08 -2.59 7.73
CA ALA A 76 2.46 -3.06 7.80
C ALA A 76 2.63 -4.46 7.17
N LYS A 77 1.68 -5.36 7.41
CA LYS A 77 1.69 -6.69 6.78
C LYS A 77 1.54 -6.60 5.26
N ALA A 78 0.64 -5.75 4.79
CA ALA A 78 0.46 -5.54 3.36
C ALA A 78 1.74 -5.00 2.71
N ALA A 79 2.37 -4.02 3.35
CA ALA A 79 3.63 -3.45 2.87
C ALA A 79 4.73 -4.51 2.80
N GLU A 80 4.86 -5.34 3.83
CA GLU A 80 5.83 -6.43 3.86
C GLU A 80 5.60 -7.44 2.73
N MET A 81 4.35 -7.80 2.47
CA MET A 81 4.00 -8.69 1.36
C MET A 81 4.46 -8.12 0.01
N VAL A 82 4.27 -6.82 -0.19
CA VAL A 82 4.70 -6.17 -1.43
C VAL A 82 6.22 -6.18 -1.56
N LEU A 83 6.92 -5.83 -0.50
CA LEU A 83 8.40 -5.82 -0.53
C LEU A 83 8.96 -7.22 -0.75
N THR A 84 8.45 -8.22 -0.04
CA THR A 84 8.98 -9.58 -0.03
C THR A 84 8.40 -10.43 -1.16
N ASP A 85 7.09 -10.61 -1.17
CA ASP A 85 6.43 -11.58 -2.08
C ASP A 85 6.28 -11.02 -3.49
N ALA A 86 6.14 -9.71 -3.64
CA ALA A 86 6.13 -9.06 -4.96
C ALA A 86 7.53 -8.61 -5.39
N GLU A 87 8.55 -8.91 -4.60
CA GLU A 87 9.96 -8.65 -4.93
C GLU A 87 10.20 -7.18 -5.33
N GLN A 88 9.71 -6.25 -4.52
CA GLN A 88 9.86 -4.82 -4.78
C GLN A 88 10.95 -4.22 -3.90
N LEU A 89 11.62 -3.19 -4.44
CA LEU A 89 12.62 -2.43 -3.69
C LEU A 89 11.98 -1.42 -2.75
N ALA A 90 10.75 -1.02 -3.04
CA ALA A 90 10.00 -0.06 -2.24
C ALA A 90 8.50 -0.33 -2.36
N VAL A 91 7.74 0.10 -1.36
CA VAL A 91 6.29 0.03 -1.36
C VAL A 91 5.72 1.40 -1.05
N SER A 92 4.66 1.78 -1.76
CA SER A 92 3.95 3.04 -1.56
C SER A 92 2.66 2.80 -0.79
N ILE A 93 2.49 3.54 0.29
CA ILE A 93 1.31 3.52 1.16
C ILE A 93 0.71 4.92 1.16
N GLU A 94 -0.61 5.02 1.00
CA GLU A 94 -1.29 6.31 1.16
C GLU A 94 -2.17 6.25 2.40
N ILE A 95 -2.13 7.32 3.18
CA ILE A 95 -3.00 7.51 4.35
C ILE A 95 -3.54 8.93 4.28
N ASN A 96 -4.86 9.04 4.10
CA ASN A 96 -5.58 10.32 4.05
C ASN A 96 -4.97 11.32 3.05
N GLY A 97 -4.57 10.82 1.88
CA GLY A 97 -4.03 11.62 0.80
C GLY A 97 -2.53 11.88 0.84
N ALA A 98 -1.85 11.50 1.91
CA ALA A 98 -0.39 11.59 1.97
C ALA A 98 0.25 10.28 1.51
N LEU A 99 1.32 10.39 0.74
CA LEU A 99 2.06 9.24 0.22
C LEU A 99 3.31 8.99 1.07
N TYR A 100 3.45 7.76 1.54
CA TYR A 100 4.62 7.30 2.30
C TYR A 100 5.28 6.17 1.53
N ILE A 101 6.60 6.24 1.36
CA ILE A 101 7.37 5.24 0.63
C ILE A 101 8.35 4.57 1.60
N PHE A 102 8.27 3.24 1.69
CA PHE A 102 9.15 2.44 2.55
C PHE A 102 10.00 1.53 1.68
N ASP A 103 11.31 1.49 1.93
CA ASP A 103 12.25 0.64 1.21
C ASP A 103 12.75 -0.56 2.03
N THR A 104 12.27 -0.70 3.25
CA THR A 104 12.57 -1.82 4.13
C THR A 104 11.38 -2.10 5.03
N SER A 105 11.23 -3.36 5.45
CA SER A 105 10.17 -3.76 6.38
C SER A 105 10.53 -3.51 7.85
N ASP A 106 11.79 -3.15 8.16
CA ASP A 106 12.32 -3.17 9.52
C ASP A 106 11.63 -2.25 10.51
N SER A 107 11.10 -1.12 10.09
CA SER A 107 10.49 -0.14 10.99
C SER A 107 9.14 0.37 10.49
N ILE A 108 8.52 -0.31 9.56
CA ILE A 108 7.27 0.16 8.95
C ILE A 108 6.17 0.32 10.01
N ALA A 109 5.99 -0.67 10.87
CA ALA A 109 4.94 -0.62 11.89
C ALA A 109 5.13 0.55 12.84
N GLU A 110 6.35 0.78 13.31
CA GLU A 110 6.67 1.87 14.23
C GLU A 110 6.48 3.23 13.56
N GLU A 111 6.91 3.38 12.32
CA GLU A 111 6.73 4.63 11.56
C GLU A 111 5.26 4.90 11.27
N LEU A 112 4.48 3.86 10.94
CA LEU A 112 3.04 4.00 10.74
C LEU A 112 2.32 4.40 12.03
N GLU A 113 2.74 3.85 13.19
CA GLU A 113 2.20 4.25 14.48
C GLU A 113 2.41 5.74 14.74
N GLU A 114 3.59 6.26 14.45
CA GLU A 114 3.89 7.69 14.60
C GLU A 114 3.00 8.55 13.69
N ILE A 115 2.81 8.13 12.44
CA ILE A 115 1.94 8.82 11.49
C ILE A 115 0.50 8.87 12.02
N VAL A 116 -0.03 7.75 12.48
CA VAL A 116 -1.39 7.65 13.00
C VAL A 116 -1.56 8.49 14.26
N MET A 117 -0.58 8.50 15.15
CA MET A 117 -0.60 9.33 16.34
C MET A 117 -0.67 10.83 15.99
N GLU A 118 0.06 11.26 14.96
CA GLU A 118 -0.02 12.66 14.50
C GLU A 118 -1.41 12.99 13.94
N LEU A 119 -2.05 12.06 13.25
CA LEU A 119 -3.38 12.27 12.68
C LEU A 119 -4.48 12.34 13.75
N THR A 120 -4.24 11.81 14.94
CA THR A 120 -5.23 11.78 16.02
C THR A 120 -5.05 12.90 17.05
N LYS A 121 -4.10 13.79 16.85
CA LYS A 121 -3.91 14.96 17.71
C LYS A 121 -4.97 16.02 17.50
#